data_8412ecafaca7d4954c33d8ac89918a98
#
_entry.id   8412ecafaca7d4954c33d8ac89918a98
#
_cell.length_a   1.000
_cell.length_b   1.000
_cell.length_c   1.000
_cell.angle_alpha   90.00
_cell.angle_beta   90.00
_cell.angle_gamma   90.00
#
_symmetry.space_group_name_H-M   'P 1'
#
loop_
_entity.id
_entity.type
_entity.pdbx_description
1 polymer ?
#
loop_
_entity_poly.entity_id
_entity_poly.type
_entity_poly.pdbx_seq_one_letter_code
_entity_poly.pdbx_strand_id
1 'polypeptide(L)'
;VTDNQRVKAGEVLFTIDDTPYRIAVLNAQAQLAKAQAEVAKAQAEQSKAASEARRRRSLSQNAISAEDLENVNTALNTATTTLAAARAGVGVTEAALKHAQWQLSQTVVKAPVDGWVTNLSTRVGDYATTGHPVFALVDSHSFYVLGYFEETKLRHIRIGDPAQIILYSNQQTLKGHVASIGRAIVDQSVEQGTGLVANIKPNIPWVRLAQRVPVRIAFDTLPADVTLVSGTT
;
A
#
# COMPACT_ATOMS: atom_id res chain seq x y z
N VAL A 1 -15.23 -15.65 1.82
CA VAL A 1 -15.39 -15.55 3.28
C VAL A 1 -16.84 -15.28 3.64
N THR A 2 -17.20 -15.55 4.90
CA THR A 2 -18.52 -15.28 5.48
C THR A 2 -18.39 -14.25 6.62
N ASP A 3 -19.51 -13.64 6.98
CA ASP A 3 -19.52 -12.69 8.11
C ASP A 3 -19.16 -13.38 9.41
N ASN A 4 -18.37 -12.71 10.27
CA ASN A 4 -17.80 -13.22 11.52
C ASN A 4 -16.85 -14.43 11.35
N GLN A 5 -16.37 -14.70 10.13
CA GLN A 5 -15.36 -15.73 9.89
C GLN A 5 -13.99 -15.27 10.40
N ARG A 6 -13.31 -16.18 11.11
CA ARG A 6 -11.90 -15.99 11.47
C ARG A 6 -11.03 -16.27 10.25
N VAL A 7 -10.09 -15.38 9.96
CA VAL A 7 -9.14 -15.48 8.84
C VAL A 7 -7.72 -15.30 9.34
N LYS A 8 -6.77 -15.89 8.63
CA LYS A 8 -5.33 -15.75 8.89
C LYS A 8 -4.71 -14.77 7.91
N ALA A 9 -3.63 -14.12 8.31
CA ALA A 9 -2.82 -13.31 7.41
C ALA A 9 -2.43 -14.09 6.15
N GLY A 10 -2.64 -13.48 4.97
CA GLY A 10 -2.42 -14.11 3.67
C GLY A 10 -3.59 -14.97 3.14
N GLU A 11 -4.61 -15.25 3.92
CA GLU A 11 -5.81 -15.97 3.48
C GLU A 11 -6.61 -15.12 2.47
N VAL A 12 -7.14 -15.76 1.43
CA VAL A 12 -7.92 -15.06 0.39
C VAL A 12 -9.28 -14.68 0.95
N LEU A 13 -9.58 -13.40 0.93
CA LEU A 13 -10.85 -12.84 1.37
C LEU A 13 -11.90 -12.87 0.26
N PHE A 14 -11.55 -12.35 -0.90
CA PHE A 14 -12.37 -12.36 -2.09
C PHE A 14 -11.52 -12.20 -3.35
N THR A 15 -12.13 -12.42 -4.50
CA THR A 15 -11.51 -12.21 -5.81
C THR A 15 -12.35 -11.25 -6.64
N ILE A 16 -11.68 -10.42 -7.42
CA ILE A 16 -12.28 -9.53 -8.40
C ILE A 16 -12.20 -10.23 -9.76
N ASP A 17 -13.10 -9.95 -10.71
CA ASP A 17 -12.99 -10.47 -12.08
C ASP A 17 -11.64 -10.08 -12.68
N ASP A 18 -10.80 -11.06 -12.93
CA ASP A 18 -9.43 -10.87 -13.39
C ASP A 18 -9.31 -10.85 -14.93
N THR A 19 -10.40 -11.10 -15.65
CA THR A 19 -10.41 -11.18 -17.12
C THR A 19 -9.80 -9.95 -17.79
N PRO A 20 -10.18 -8.69 -17.47
CA PRO A 20 -9.59 -7.52 -18.10
C PRO A 20 -8.09 -7.37 -17.76
N TYR A 21 -7.69 -7.75 -16.57
CA TYR A 21 -6.29 -7.68 -16.13
C TYR A 21 -5.42 -8.74 -16.81
N ARG A 22 -5.93 -9.96 -17.04
CA ARG A 22 -5.25 -10.99 -17.84
C ARG A 22 -5.03 -10.53 -19.28
N ILE A 23 -6.04 -9.92 -19.87
CA ILE A 23 -5.91 -9.33 -21.23
C ILE A 23 -4.85 -8.25 -21.25
N ALA A 24 -4.80 -7.37 -20.25
CA ALA A 24 -3.78 -6.34 -20.13
C ALA A 24 -2.35 -6.93 -20.04
N VAL A 25 -2.17 -8.01 -19.28
CA VAL A 25 -0.88 -8.73 -19.20
C VAL A 25 -0.49 -9.31 -20.57
N LEU A 26 -1.42 -9.97 -21.27
CA LEU A 26 -1.15 -10.50 -22.61
C LEU A 26 -0.76 -9.40 -23.61
N ASN A 27 -1.45 -8.28 -23.58
CA ASN A 27 -1.12 -7.12 -24.42
C ASN A 27 0.28 -6.56 -24.10
N ALA A 28 0.61 -6.43 -22.81
CA ALA A 28 1.94 -5.97 -22.39
C ALA A 28 3.04 -6.96 -22.79
N GLN A 29 2.80 -8.27 -22.74
CA GLN A 29 3.71 -9.31 -23.21
C GLN A 29 3.96 -9.21 -24.73
N ALA A 30 2.90 -8.99 -25.50
CA ALA A 30 3.03 -8.80 -26.95
C ALA A 30 3.85 -7.55 -27.30
N GLN A 31 3.67 -6.45 -26.56
CA GLN A 31 4.46 -5.23 -26.73
C GLN A 31 5.94 -5.44 -26.37
N LEU A 32 6.21 -6.19 -25.32
CA LEU A 32 7.58 -6.55 -24.95
C LEU A 32 8.24 -7.41 -26.04
N ALA A 33 7.55 -8.42 -26.56
CA ALA A 33 8.06 -9.25 -27.65
C ALA A 33 8.37 -8.41 -28.91
N LYS A 34 7.51 -7.45 -29.24
CA LYS A 34 7.77 -6.50 -30.32
C LYS A 34 9.04 -5.67 -30.08
N ALA A 35 9.19 -5.10 -28.89
CA ALA A 35 10.38 -4.31 -28.53
C ALA A 35 11.66 -5.15 -28.57
N GLN A 36 11.62 -6.41 -28.16
CA GLN A 36 12.74 -7.34 -28.26
C GLN A 36 13.11 -7.65 -29.72
N ALA A 37 12.12 -7.79 -30.59
CA ALA A 37 12.37 -7.96 -32.02
C ALA A 37 13.05 -6.72 -32.63
N GLU A 38 12.67 -5.51 -32.24
CA GLU A 38 13.35 -4.27 -32.67
C GLU A 38 14.82 -4.23 -32.19
N VAL A 39 15.09 -4.68 -30.96
CA VAL A 39 16.50 -4.83 -30.50
C VAL A 39 17.26 -5.81 -31.35
N ALA A 40 16.69 -6.96 -31.69
CA ALA A 40 17.34 -7.96 -32.55
C ALA A 40 17.66 -7.38 -33.94
N LYS A 41 16.73 -6.62 -34.53
CA LYS A 41 16.92 -5.91 -35.79
C LYS A 41 18.06 -4.89 -35.66
N ALA A 42 18.01 -4.00 -34.66
CA ALA A 42 19.04 -2.99 -34.45
C ALA A 42 20.41 -3.60 -34.16
N GLN A 43 20.48 -4.73 -33.50
CA GLN A 43 21.70 -5.49 -33.22
C GLN A 43 22.30 -6.04 -34.52
N ALA A 44 21.47 -6.55 -35.44
CA ALA A 44 21.92 -7.04 -36.76
C ALA A 44 22.47 -5.88 -37.59
N GLU A 45 21.80 -4.74 -37.61
CA GLU A 45 22.24 -3.52 -38.31
C GLU A 45 23.57 -3.00 -37.76
N GLN A 46 23.70 -2.93 -36.43
CA GLN A 46 24.95 -2.55 -35.77
C GLN A 46 26.11 -3.52 -36.11
N SER A 47 25.83 -4.82 -36.08
CA SER A 47 26.82 -5.85 -36.43
C SER A 47 27.29 -5.73 -37.90
N LYS A 48 26.37 -5.43 -38.81
CA LYS A 48 26.68 -5.16 -40.21
C LYS A 48 27.59 -3.92 -40.35
N ALA A 49 27.19 -2.80 -39.77
CA ALA A 49 27.96 -1.56 -39.79
C ALA A 49 29.36 -1.72 -39.17
N ALA A 50 29.48 -2.45 -38.06
CA ALA A 50 30.75 -2.74 -37.41
C ALA A 50 31.68 -3.61 -38.30
N SER A 51 31.13 -4.58 -39.03
CA SER A 51 31.87 -5.42 -39.92
C SER A 51 32.37 -4.63 -41.16
N GLU A 52 31.54 -3.71 -41.64
CA GLU A 52 31.91 -2.83 -42.77
C GLU A 52 32.99 -1.81 -42.33
N ALA A 53 32.87 -1.21 -41.15
CA ALA A 53 33.88 -0.32 -40.60
C ALA A 53 35.23 -1.03 -40.42
N ARG A 54 35.22 -2.27 -39.92
CA ARG A 54 36.45 -3.07 -39.77
C ARG A 54 37.09 -3.36 -41.12
N ARG A 55 36.30 -3.79 -42.10
CA ARG A 55 36.84 -4.03 -43.47
C ARG A 55 37.47 -2.77 -44.06
N ARG A 56 36.81 -1.64 -43.97
CA ARG A 56 37.30 -0.36 -44.52
C ARG A 56 38.58 0.10 -43.85
N ARG A 57 38.69 -0.05 -42.53
CA ARG A 57 39.88 0.29 -41.76
C ARG A 57 41.10 -0.62 -42.07
N SER A 58 40.89 -1.86 -42.55
CA SER A 58 41.95 -2.78 -42.91
C SER A 58 42.50 -2.54 -44.32
N LEU A 59 41.90 -1.66 -45.11
CA LEU A 59 42.42 -1.29 -46.43
C LEU A 59 43.58 -0.28 -46.27
N SER A 60 44.52 -0.30 -47.24
CA SER A 60 45.63 0.66 -47.22
C SER A 60 45.13 2.10 -47.39
N GLN A 61 45.86 3.06 -46.83
CA GLN A 61 45.50 4.49 -46.91
C GLN A 61 45.37 5.02 -48.35
N ASN A 62 46.00 4.39 -49.32
CA ASN A 62 45.91 4.75 -50.71
C ASN A 62 44.68 4.16 -51.45
N ALA A 63 43.94 3.25 -50.79
CA ALA A 63 42.79 2.54 -51.36
C ALA A 63 41.41 3.05 -50.84
N ILE A 64 41.41 3.99 -49.93
CA ILE A 64 40.18 4.53 -49.35
C ILE A 64 40.33 6.03 -49.03
N SER A 65 39.29 6.83 -49.29
CA SER A 65 39.29 8.25 -48.96
C SER A 65 39.04 8.47 -47.45
N ALA A 66 39.50 9.61 -46.89
CA ALA A 66 39.23 10.00 -45.53
C ALA A 66 37.72 10.18 -45.30
N GLU A 67 37.00 10.70 -46.29
CA GLU A 67 35.55 10.87 -46.31
C GLU A 67 34.80 9.54 -46.20
N ASP A 68 35.22 8.51 -46.91
CA ASP A 68 34.63 7.18 -46.85
C ASP A 68 34.83 6.55 -45.47
N LEU A 69 35.97 6.76 -44.79
CA LEU A 69 36.22 6.31 -43.44
C LEU A 69 35.33 7.03 -42.43
N GLU A 70 35.13 8.33 -42.61
CA GLU A 70 34.25 9.13 -41.73
C GLU A 70 32.78 8.69 -41.90
N ASN A 71 32.31 8.47 -43.13
CA ASN A 71 30.96 8.00 -43.42
C ASN A 71 30.67 6.66 -42.76
N VAL A 72 31.58 5.70 -42.84
CA VAL A 72 31.41 4.36 -42.23
C VAL A 72 31.47 4.41 -40.73
N ASN A 73 32.29 5.27 -40.13
CA ASN A 73 32.32 5.47 -38.67
C ASN A 73 31.02 6.14 -38.20
N THR A 74 30.52 7.12 -38.93
CA THR A 74 29.23 7.75 -38.64
C THR A 74 28.07 6.76 -38.71
N ALA A 75 28.05 5.90 -39.74
CA ALA A 75 27.06 4.83 -39.87
C ALA A 75 27.11 3.85 -38.69
N LEU A 76 28.31 3.47 -38.23
CA LEU A 76 28.48 2.61 -37.06
C LEU A 76 27.97 3.30 -35.77
N ASN A 77 28.30 4.58 -35.60
CA ASN A 77 27.83 5.34 -34.43
C ASN A 77 26.30 5.46 -34.44
N THR A 78 25.69 5.74 -35.59
CA THR A 78 24.24 5.80 -35.73
C THR A 78 23.58 4.45 -35.38
N ALA A 79 24.10 3.34 -35.93
CA ALA A 79 23.59 2.02 -35.63
C ALA A 79 23.75 1.65 -34.14
N THR A 80 24.85 2.10 -33.52
CA THR A 80 25.08 1.88 -32.07
C THR A 80 24.09 2.67 -31.21
N THR A 81 23.82 3.92 -31.54
CA THR A 81 22.83 4.74 -30.82
C THR A 81 21.41 4.23 -31.03
N THR A 82 21.09 3.74 -32.26
CA THR A 82 19.78 3.11 -32.52
C THR A 82 19.58 1.84 -31.70
N LEU A 83 20.61 1.01 -31.57
CA LEU A 83 20.57 -0.17 -30.69
C LEU A 83 20.38 0.24 -29.22
N ALA A 84 21.07 1.27 -28.77
CA ALA A 84 20.91 1.76 -27.40
C ALA A 84 19.47 2.28 -27.15
N ALA A 85 18.89 3.01 -28.09
CA ALA A 85 17.51 3.47 -28.05
C ALA A 85 16.52 2.29 -28.05
N ALA A 86 16.72 1.27 -28.88
CA ALA A 86 15.86 0.09 -28.89
C ALA A 86 15.93 -0.67 -27.56
N ARG A 87 17.12 -0.80 -26.96
CA ARG A 87 17.27 -1.41 -25.60
C ARG A 87 16.57 -0.62 -24.51
N ALA A 88 16.64 0.70 -24.56
CA ALA A 88 15.87 1.55 -23.65
C ALA A 88 14.36 1.34 -23.82
N GLY A 89 13.89 1.16 -25.04
CA GLY A 89 12.50 0.83 -25.36
C GLY A 89 12.03 -0.49 -24.71
N VAL A 90 12.89 -1.50 -24.65
CA VAL A 90 12.59 -2.75 -23.93
C VAL A 90 12.36 -2.48 -22.45
N GLY A 91 13.17 -1.64 -21.80
CA GLY A 91 12.98 -1.28 -20.39
C GLY A 91 11.62 -0.64 -20.12
N VAL A 92 11.11 0.19 -21.03
CA VAL A 92 9.77 0.79 -20.90
C VAL A 92 8.67 -0.27 -20.97
N THR A 93 8.77 -1.20 -21.94
CA THR A 93 7.76 -2.27 -22.09
C THR A 93 7.83 -3.31 -20.96
N GLU A 94 9.01 -3.59 -20.40
CA GLU A 94 9.16 -4.42 -19.20
C GLU A 94 8.49 -3.78 -17.99
N ALA A 95 8.65 -2.48 -17.80
CA ALA A 95 7.97 -1.75 -16.73
C ALA A 95 6.44 -1.80 -16.89
N ALA A 96 5.94 -1.65 -18.13
CA ALA A 96 4.51 -1.78 -18.42
C ALA A 96 3.99 -3.20 -18.12
N LEU A 97 4.75 -4.25 -18.48
CA LEU A 97 4.39 -5.63 -18.15
C LEU A 97 4.34 -5.87 -16.63
N LYS A 98 5.34 -5.40 -15.89
CA LYS A 98 5.36 -5.49 -14.42
C LYS A 98 4.15 -4.79 -13.80
N HIS A 99 3.78 -3.63 -14.33
CA HIS A 99 2.60 -2.90 -13.86
C HIS A 99 1.31 -3.69 -14.11
N ALA A 100 1.12 -4.26 -15.29
CA ALA A 100 -0.05 -5.09 -15.61
C ALA A 100 -0.11 -6.36 -14.74
N GLN A 101 1.02 -7.01 -14.49
CA GLN A 101 1.13 -8.17 -13.59
C GLN A 101 0.80 -7.80 -12.15
N TRP A 102 1.27 -6.64 -11.68
CA TRP A 102 0.92 -6.14 -10.35
C TRP A 102 -0.59 -5.90 -10.23
N GLN A 103 -1.22 -5.24 -11.21
CA GLN A 103 -2.67 -5.04 -11.22
C GLN A 103 -3.43 -6.38 -11.19
N LEU A 104 -2.98 -7.37 -11.96
CA LEU A 104 -3.55 -8.72 -11.92
C LEU A 104 -3.41 -9.35 -10.53
N SER A 105 -2.27 -9.17 -9.86
CA SER A 105 -2.08 -9.70 -8.50
C SER A 105 -3.01 -9.07 -7.47
N GLN A 106 -3.47 -7.82 -7.68
CA GLN A 106 -4.40 -7.11 -6.80
C GLN A 106 -5.85 -7.60 -6.94
N THR A 107 -6.17 -8.42 -7.97
CA THR A 107 -7.52 -9.01 -8.10
C THR A 107 -7.80 -10.07 -7.04
N VAL A 108 -6.77 -10.62 -6.40
CA VAL A 108 -6.88 -11.56 -5.28
C VAL A 108 -6.59 -10.82 -3.99
N VAL A 109 -7.64 -10.41 -3.28
CA VAL A 109 -7.54 -9.67 -2.03
C VAL A 109 -7.33 -10.64 -0.88
N LYS A 110 -6.23 -10.44 -0.13
CA LYS A 110 -5.82 -11.28 1.00
C LYS A 110 -5.91 -10.51 2.31
N ALA A 111 -6.11 -11.24 3.41
CA ALA A 111 -6.09 -10.67 4.75
C ALA A 111 -4.67 -10.15 5.08
N PRO A 112 -4.52 -8.88 5.48
CA PRO A 112 -3.22 -8.33 5.88
C PRO A 112 -2.79 -8.80 7.28
N VAL A 113 -3.75 -9.18 8.13
CA VAL A 113 -3.55 -9.59 9.53
C VAL A 113 -4.47 -10.76 9.88
N ASP A 114 -4.16 -11.45 10.98
CA ASP A 114 -5.07 -12.43 11.59
C ASP A 114 -6.24 -11.71 12.26
N GLY A 115 -7.47 -12.17 12.03
CA GLY A 115 -8.61 -11.48 12.62
C GLY A 115 -9.95 -12.07 12.23
N TRP A 116 -10.98 -11.23 12.33
CA TRP A 116 -12.36 -11.58 11.98
C TRP A 116 -12.92 -10.62 10.94
N VAL A 117 -13.55 -11.19 9.93
CA VAL A 117 -14.33 -10.42 8.94
C VAL A 117 -15.64 -10.02 9.58
N THR A 118 -16.00 -8.73 9.50
CA THR A 118 -17.25 -8.21 10.06
C THR A 118 -17.92 -7.26 9.08
N ASN A 119 -19.24 -7.15 9.20
CA ASN A 119 -20.06 -6.25 8.37
C ASN A 119 -19.94 -6.57 6.86
N LEU A 120 -19.98 -7.85 6.50
CA LEU A 120 -19.95 -8.30 5.12
C LEU A 120 -21.34 -8.13 4.48
N SER A 121 -21.57 -6.97 3.90
CA SER A 121 -22.80 -6.66 3.17
C SER A 121 -22.73 -6.97 1.68
N THR A 122 -21.51 -7.04 1.13
CA THR A 122 -21.23 -7.24 -0.30
C THR A 122 -21.40 -8.71 -0.69
N ARG A 123 -21.99 -8.94 -1.88
CA ARG A 123 -22.25 -10.26 -2.43
C ARG A 123 -21.46 -10.50 -3.71
N VAL A 124 -21.39 -11.77 -4.12
CA VAL A 124 -20.82 -12.14 -5.42
C VAL A 124 -21.65 -11.53 -6.54
N GLY A 125 -21.00 -10.81 -7.43
CA GLY A 125 -21.63 -10.06 -8.52
C GLY A 125 -21.79 -8.57 -8.24
N ASP A 126 -21.55 -8.10 -7.03
CA ASP A 126 -21.56 -6.68 -6.70
C ASP A 126 -20.34 -5.96 -7.30
N TYR A 127 -20.53 -4.69 -7.65
CA TYR A 127 -19.46 -3.86 -8.17
C TYR A 127 -18.70 -3.16 -7.03
N ALA A 128 -17.41 -3.51 -6.89
CA ALA A 128 -16.53 -2.87 -5.92
C ALA A 128 -15.92 -1.58 -6.50
N THR A 129 -16.18 -0.45 -5.86
CA THR A 129 -15.61 0.85 -6.24
C THR A 129 -14.39 1.17 -5.40
N THR A 130 -13.31 1.62 -6.06
CA THR A 130 -12.08 2.04 -5.37
C THR A 130 -12.39 3.15 -4.35
N GLY A 131 -11.87 2.99 -3.12
CA GLY A 131 -12.08 3.94 -2.03
C GLY A 131 -13.34 3.70 -1.20
N HIS A 132 -14.19 2.74 -1.57
CA HIS A 132 -15.33 2.33 -0.76
C HIS A 132 -15.01 1.04 0.03
N PRO A 133 -15.31 0.99 1.33
CA PRO A 133 -15.10 -0.20 2.13
C PRO A 133 -16.08 -1.30 1.72
N VAL A 134 -15.59 -2.54 1.58
CA VAL A 134 -16.39 -3.72 1.24
C VAL A 134 -16.86 -4.42 2.52
N PHE A 135 -15.98 -4.52 3.50
CA PHE A 135 -16.25 -5.05 4.85
C PHE A 135 -15.15 -4.57 5.81
N ALA A 136 -15.30 -4.85 7.08
CA ALA A 136 -14.27 -4.56 8.08
C ALA A 136 -13.51 -5.84 8.47
N LEU A 137 -12.22 -5.70 8.74
CA LEU A 137 -11.38 -6.75 9.31
C LEU A 137 -10.91 -6.28 10.69
N VAL A 138 -11.31 -7.00 11.73
CA VAL A 138 -10.90 -6.74 13.11
C VAL A 138 -9.65 -7.56 13.41
N ASP A 139 -8.52 -6.88 13.63
CA ASP A 139 -7.25 -7.50 13.98
C ASP A 139 -7.31 -8.14 15.37
N SER A 140 -6.97 -9.43 15.45
CA SER A 140 -6.99 -10.19 16.69
C SER A 140 -5.94 -9.77 17.72
N HIS A 141 -4.91 -9.03 17.30
CA HIS A 141 -3.78 -8.64 18.15
C HIS A 141 -3.79 -7.16 18.54
N SER A 142 -4.76 -6.38 18.04
CA SER A 142 -4.80 -4.92 18.25
C SER A 142 -5.81 -4.45 19.28
N PHE A 143 -6.42 -5.36 20.02
CA PHE A 143 -7.38 -5.00 21.06
C PHE A 143 -6.74 -4.22 22.21
N TYR A 144 -7.42 -3.20 22.65
CA TYR A 144 -7.04 -2.37 23.81
C TYR A 144 -8.29 -1.85 24.51
N VAL A 145 -8.13 -1.42 25.74
CA VAL A 145 -9.21 -0.74 26.49
C VAL A 145 -8.96 0.76 26.45
N LEU A 146 -10.00 1.51 26.17
CA LEU A 146 -9.98 2.96 26.25
C LEU A 146 -10.74 3.41 27.50
N GLY A 147 -9.98 3.75 28.56
CA GLY A 147 -10.52 4.27 29.80
C GLY A 147 -10.66 5.79 29.73
N TYR A 148 -11.83 6.31 30.09
CA TYR A 148 -12.07 7.76 30.14
C TYR A 148 -11.97 8.25 31.58
N PHE A 149 -10.84 8.88 31.92
CA PHE A 149 -10.56 9.37 33.27
C PHE A 149 -10.77 10.89 33.34
N GLU A 150 -11.27 11.36 34.47
CA GLU A 150 -11.35 12.78 34.75
C GLU A 150 -9.94 13.41 34.79
N GLU A 151 -9.79 14.62 34.25
CA GLU A 151 -8.51 15.32 34.20
C GLU A 151 -7.85 15.47 35.60
N THR A 152 -8.65 15.60 36.62
CA THR A 152 -8.20 15.71 38.00
C THR A 152 -7.49 14.46 38.52
N LYS A 153 -7.78 13.29 37.93
CA LYS A 153 -7.20 11.99 38.30
C LYS A 153 -5.93 11.65 37.53
N LEU A 154 -5.65 12.36 36.41
CA LEU A 154 -4.49 12.08 35.58
C LEU A 154 -3.15 12.25 36.30
N ARG A 155 -3.09 13.09 37.34
CA ARG A 155 -1.88 13.24 38.19
C ARG A 155 -1.41 11.93 38.81
N HIS A 156 -2.30 10.95 38.96
CA HIS A 156 -2.01 9.63 39.54
C HIS A 156 -1.84 8.52 38.49
N ILE A 157 -1.93 8.84 37.21
CA ILE A 157 -1.85 7.86 36.12
C ILE A 157 -0.58 8.14 35.32
N ARG A 158 0.28 7.14 35.21
CA ARG A 158 1.52 7.20 34.42
C ARG A 158 1.55 6.07 33.41
N ILE A 159 2.27 6.30 32.31
CA ILE A 159 2.55 5.25 31.32
C ILE A 159 3.34 4.14 32.02
N GLY A 160 2.90 2.89 31.84
CA GLY A 160 3.45 1.70 32.48
C GLY A 160 2.74 1.28 33.77
N ASP A 161 1.85 2.10 34.34
CA ASP A 161 1.13 1.71 35.54
C ASP A 161 0.26 0.47 35.28
N PRO A 162 0.21 -0.49 36.22
CA PRO A 162 -0.61 -1.68 36.11
C PRO A 162 -2.08 -1.34 36.16
N ALA A 163 -2.87 -2.02 35.36
CA ALA A 163 -4.32 -1.85 35.32
C ALA A 163 -5.03 -3.22 35.44
N GLN A 164 -6.12 -3.24 36.19
CA GLN A 164 -7.05 -4.35 36.21
C GLN A 164 -8.27 -4.01 35.35
N ILE A 165 -8.59 -4.89 34.41
CA ILE A 165 -9.68 -4.75 33.47
C ILE A 165 -10.71 -5.82 33.82
N ILE A 166 -11.90 -5.43 34.22
CA ILE A 166 -13.00 -6.34 34.47
C ILE A 166 -13.97 -6.26 33.31
N LEU A 167 -14.05 -7.35 32.53
CA LEU A 167 -14.99 -7.43 31.43
C LEU A 167 -16.42 -7.53 31.94
N TYR A 168 -17.28 -6.66 31.43
CA TYR A 168 -18.69 -6.66 31.85
C TYR A 168 -19.45 -7.93 31.41
N SER A 169 -18.99 -8.55 30.30
CA SER A 169 -19.63 -9.72 29.68
C SER A 169 -19.55 -10.99 30.51
N ASN A 170 -18.43 -11.24 31.23
CA ASN A 170 -18.18 -12.51 31.94
C ASN A 170 -17.56 -12.31 33.35
N GLN A 171 -17.45 -11.08 33.84
CA GLN A 171 -16.84 -10.72 35.11
C GLN A 171 -15.37 -11.17 35.27
N GLN A 172 -14.72 -11.49 34.12
CA GLN A 172 -13.33 -11.96 34.12
C GLN A 172 -12.39 -10.78 34.32
N THR A 173 -11.41 -10.95 35.19
CA THR A 173 -10.40 -9.93 35.47
C THR A 173 -9.17 -10.20 34.65
N LEU A 174 -8.83 -9.25 33.78
CA LEU A 174 -7.63 -9.27 32.94
C LEU A 174 -6.61 -8.27 33.46
N LYS A 175 -5.34 -8.56 33.25
CA LYS A 175 -4.23 -7.67 33.59
C LYS A 175 -3.80 -6.89 32.36
N GLY A 176 -3.44 -5.63 32.57
CA GLY A 176 -2.90 -4.77 31.55
C GLY A 176 -2.08 -3.64 32.15
N HIS A 177 -1.60 -2.77 31.31
CA HIS A 177 -0.85 -1.59 31.71
C HIS A 177 -1.26 -0.37 30.88
N VAL A 178 -1.04 0.81 31.44
CA VAL A 178 -1.27 2.08 30.72
C VAL A 178 -0.26 2.22 29.59
N ALA A 179 -0.74 2.11 28.35
CA ALA A 179 0.11 2.24 27.17
C ALA A 179 0.30 3.71 26.73
N SER A 180 -0.75 4.51 26.82
CA SER A 180 -0.67 5.93 26.48
C SER A 180 -1.81 6.73 27.10
N ILE A 181 -1.58 8.05 27.24
CA ILE A 181 -2.57 9.03 27.72
C ILE A 181 -2.83 9.99 26.56
N GLY A 182 -4.09 10.23 26.25
CA GLY A 182 -4.50 11.16 25.20
C GLY A 182 -3.96 12.58 25.43
N ARG A 183 -3.34 13.17 24.41
CA ARG A 183 -2.74 14.50 24.50
C ARG A 183 -3.66 15.62 24.02
N ALA A 184 -4.78 15.25 23.38
CA ALA A 184 -5.76 16.20 22.89
C ALA A 184 -7.17 15.65 23.07
N ILE A 185 -8.08 16.51 23.44
CA ILE A 185 -9.52 16.27 23.47
C ILE A 185 -10.19 17.38 22.66
N VAL A 186 -11.34 17.11 22.09
CA VAL A 186 -12.13 18.13 21.40
C VAL A 186 -12.76 19.04 22.46
N ASP A 187 -12.45 20.32 22.40
CA ASP A 187 -13.10 21.33 23.24
C ASP A 187 -14.51 21.59 22.67
N GLN A 188 -15.52 21.18 23.41
CA GLN A 188 -16.94 21.35 22.99
C GLN A 188 -17.40 22.81 23.04
N SER A 189 -16.62 23.71 23.65
CA SER A 189 -16.91 25.15 23.68
C SER A 189 -16.50 25.87 22.38
N VAL A 190 -15.69 25.20 21.54
CA VAL A 190 -15.22 25.74 20.27
C VAL A 190 -15.95 25.04 19.12
N GLU A 191 -16.85 25.73 18.44
CA GLU A 191 -17.38 25.25 17.16
C GLU A 191 -16.26 25.27 16.11
N GLN A 192 -16.04 24.13 15.45
CA GLN A 192 -15.19 24.09 14.25
C GLN A 192 -15.91 24.81 13.11
N GLY A 193 -15.82 26.15 13.13
CA GLY A 193 -16.28 26.96 12.02
C GLY A 193 -15.29 26.85 10.84
N THR A 194 -15.81 26.86 9.64
CA THR A 194 -15.02 26.97 8.39
C THR A 194 -14.34 28.33 8.20
N GLY A 195 -14.39 29.21 9.20
CA GLY A 195 -13.81 30.54 9.18
C GLY A 195 -12.41 30.63 9.80
N LEU A 196 -11.63 31.61 9.37
CA LEU A 196 -10.26 31.91 9.87
C LEU A 196 -10.22 32.37 11.33
N VAL A 197 -11.39 32.52 12.00
CA VAL A 197 -11.53 32.98 13.38
C VAL A 197 -12.35 31.97 14.17
N ALA A 198 -11.85 31.59 15.36
CA ALA A 198 -12.55 30.67 16.26
C ALA A 198 -13.87 31.33 16.76
N ASN A 199 -14.98 30.64 16.56
CA ASN A 199 -16.27 31.03 17.13
C ASN A 199 -16.37 30.43 18.53
N ILE A 200 -16.13 31.25 19.54
CA ILE A 200 -16.20 30.83 20.95
C ILE A 200 -17.61 31.13 21.47
N LYS A 201 -18.39 30.10 21.74
CA LYS A 201 -19.66 30.26 22.46
C LYS A 201 -19.36 30.64 23.92
N PRO A 202 -19.90 31.73 24.43
CA PRO A 202 -19.81 32.05 25.85
C PRO A 202 -20.75 31.10 26.62
N ASN A 203 -20.30 29.86 26.80
CA ASN A 203 -20.97 28.90 27.69
C ASN A 203 -20.24 28.97 29.02
N ILE A 204 -20.77 29.71 29.97
CA ILE A 204 -20.30 29.68 31.37
C ILE A 204 -21.16 28.63 32.07
N PRO A 205 -20.75 27.34 32.09
CA PRO A 205 -21.46 26.36 32.85
C PRO A 205 -21.34 26.74 34.33
N TRP A 206 -22.44 26.93 34.99
CA TRP A 206 -22.49 27.21 36.42
C TRP A 206 -21.82 26.11 37.25
N VAL A 207 -21.73 24.90 36.70
CA VAL A 207 -20.95 23.77 37.21
C VAL A 207 -19.87 23.40 36.21
N ARG A 208 -18.60 23.54 36.57
CA ARG A 208 -17.47 23.04 35.78
C ARG A 208 -17.37 21.54 35.97
N LEU A 209 -17.79 20.77 35.01
CA LEU A 209 -17.52 19.33 34.92
C LEU A 209 -16.09 19.10 34.45
N ALA A 210 -15.36 18.23 35.17
CA ALA A 210 -14.01 17.85 34.74
C ALA A 210 -14.09 17.13 33.38
N GLN A 211 -13.19 17.52 32.44
CA GLN A 211 -13.11 16.89 31.15
C GLN A 211 -12.60 15.43 31.29
N ARG A 212 -13.05 14.57 30.39
CA ARG A 212 -12.61 13.17 30.37
C ARG A 212 -11.53 12.98 29.33
N VAL A 213 -10.38 12.52 29.77
CA VAL A 213 -9.22 12.25 28.92
C VAL A 213 -9.13 10.75 28.63
N PRO A 214 -9.01 10.34 27.37
CA PRO A 214 -8.86 8.95 27.00
C PRO A 214 -7.48 8.43 27.40
N VAL A 215 -7.44 7.32 28.11
CA VAL A 215 -6.24 6.58 28.48
C VAL A 215 -6.31 5.21 27.83
N ARG A 216 -5.32 4.88 27.01
CA ARG A 216 -5.22 3.58 26.35
C ARG A 216 -4.51 2.60 27.27
N ILE A 217 -5.17 1.47 27.53
CA ILE A 217 -4.67 0.38 28.34
C ILE A 217 -4.47 -0.83 27.43
N ALA A 218 -3.26 -1.36 27.41
CA ALA A 218 -2.93 -2.58 26.68
C ALA A 218 -3.09 -3.79 27.58
N PHE A 219 -3.50 -4.92 27.02
CA PHE A 219 -3.53 -6.19 27.73
C PHE A 219 -2.11 -6.77 27.85
N ASP A 220 -1.74 -7.30 29.01
CA ASP A 220 -0.45 -8.00 29.18
C ASP A 220 -0.53 -9.43 28.61
N THR A 221 -1.63 -10.10 28.89
CA THR A 221 -1.93 -11.45 28.37
C THR A 221 -3.42 -11.55 28.10
N LEU A 222 -3.76 -12.10 26.94
CA LEU A 222 -5.12 -12.42 26.56
C LEU A 222 -5.31 -13.95 26.64
N PRO A 223 -6.13 -14.45 27.57
CA PRO A 223 -6.47 -15.86 27.61
C PRO A 223 -7.23 -16.27 26.34
N ALA A 224 -7.00 -17.49 25.84
CA ALA A 224 -7.58 -17.95 24.57
C ALA A 224 -9.11 -18.18 24.65
N ASP A 225 -9.65 -18.28 25.87
CA ASP A 225 -11.08 -18.46 26.15
C ASP A 225 -11.87 -17.14 26.22
N VAL A 226 -11.19 -15.99 26.16
CA VAL A 226 -11.83 -14.67 26.23
C VAL A 226 -12.19 -14.17 24.83
N THR A 227 -13.48 -14.04 24.58
CA THR A 227 -13.96 -13.38 23.36
C THR A 227 -14.07 -11.88 23.58
N LEU A 228 -13.18 -11.13 22.94
CA LEU A 228 -13.25 -9.67 22.91
C LEU A 228 -14.05 -9.22 21.69
N VAL A 229 -14.90 -8.23 21.92
CA VAL A 229 -15.68 -7.58 20.85
C VAL A 229 -15.36 -6.09 20.87
N SER A 230 -15.00 -5.54 19.72
CA SER A 230 -14.72 -4.11 19.59
C SER A 230 -15.99 -3.29 19.87
N GLY A 231 -15.86 -2.24 20.70
CA GLY A 231 -16.98 -1.37 21.07
C GLY A 231 -17.79 -1.81 22.28
N THR A 232 -17.39 -2.88 22.98
CA THR A 232 -17.97 -3.27 24.26
C THR A 232 -17.25 -2.60 25.45
N THR A 233 -17.92 -2.60 26.62
CA THR A 233 -17.39 -2.07 27.89
C THR A 233 -16.98 -3.20 28.85
#